data_48ca77e089e9c6c69b95be742579fda7
#
_entry.id   48ca77e089e9c6c69b95be742579fda7
#
_cell.length_a   1.000
_cell.length_b   1.000
_cell.length_c   1.000
_cell.angle_alpha   90.00
_cell.angle_beta   90.00
_cell.angle_gamma   90.00
#
_symmetry.space_group_name_H-M   'P 1'
#
loop_
_entity.id
_entity.type
_entity.pdbx_description
1 polymer ?
#
loop_
_entity_poly.entity_id
_entity_poly.type
_entity_poly.pdbx_seq_one_letter_code
_entity_poly.pdbx_strand_id
1 'polypeptide(L)'
;MARYTLEIKPSAGKELDALSDALFARIDRKIVALAENPRPPGCKKLKGYRDQWRIRVGDYRVVYTIDDANLLVEVTRIRHRSEVY
;
A
#
# COMPACT_ATOMS: atom_id res chain seq x y z
N MET A 1 17.53 -11.21 -6.49
CA MET A 1 16.29 -11.21 -5.73
C MET A 1 15.13 -10.78 -6.62
N ALA A 2 13.99 -11.40 -6.44
CA ALA A 2 12.80 -11.01 -7.19
C ALA A 2 12.36 -9.61 -6.79
N ARG A 3 12.01 -8.79 -7.77
CA ARG A 3 11.49 -7.46 -7.53
C ARG A 3 10.11 -7.36 -8.15
N TYR A 4 9.15 -6.88 -7.38
CA TYR A 4 7.78 -6.75 -7.83
C TYR A 4 7.61 -5.47 -8.63
N THR A 5 6.75 -5.53 -9.64
CA THR A 5 6.28 -4.33 -10.33
C THR A 5 5.26 -3.66 -9.41
N LEU A 6 5.36 -2.34 -9.29
CA LEU A 6 4.48 -1.57 -8.42
C LEU A 6 3.50 -0.78 -9.27
N GLU A 7 2.22 -0.95 -9.00
CA GLU A 7 1.15 -0.17 -9.65
C GLU A 7 0.31 0.50 -8.57
N ILE A 8 -0.20 1.68 -8.88
CA ILE A 8 -1.07 2.42 -7.98
C ILE A 8 -2.39 2.67 -8.72
N LYS A 9 -3.48 2.16 -8.15
CA LYS A 9 -4.79 2.35 -8.73
C LYS A 9 -5.11 3.85 -8.80
N PRO A 10 -5.79 4.32 -9.87
CA PRO A 10 -6.07 5.77 -10.00
C PRO A 10 -6.73 6.39 -8.78
N SER A 11 -7.67 5.70 -8.15
CA SER A 11 -8.31 6.21 -6.93
C SER A 11 -7.32 6.36 -5.77
N ALA A 12 -6.41 5.40 -5.63
CA ALA A 12 -5.37 5.48 -4.60
C ALA A 12 -4.37 6.59 -4.91
N GLY A 13 -4.06 6.79 -6.18
CA GLY A 13 -3.19 7.89 -6.60
C GLY A 13 -3.76 9.24 -6.23
N LYS A 14 -5.07 9.42 -6.39
CA LYS A 14 -5.75 10.65 -5.99
C LYS A 14 -5.71 10.85 -4.48
N GLU A 15 -5.89 9.77 -3.72
CA GLU A 15 -5.81 9.82 -2.27
C GLU A 15 -4.40 10.22 -1.81
N LEU A 16 -3.39 9.68 -2.48
CA LEU A 16 -1.99 10.01 -2.19
C LEU A 16 -1.70 11.47 -2.50
N ASP A 17 -2.16 11.97 -3.64
CA ASP A 17 -1.92 13.35 -4.07
C ASP A 17 -2.60 14.38 -3.17
N ALA A 18 -3.65 13.98 -2.47
CA ALA A 18 -4.37 14.86 -1.56
C ALA A 18 -3.67 15.06 -0.21
N LEU A 19 -2.60 14.33 0.06
CA LEU A 19 -1.86 14.40 1.32
C LEU A 19 -0.93 15.60 1.34
N SER A 20 -0.57 16.05 2.55
CA SER A 20 0.49 17.05 2.71
C SER A 20 1.80 16.51 2.14
N ASP A 21 2.73 17.41 1.79
CA ASP A 21 4.02 16.99 1.23
C ASP A 21 4.78 16.05 2.17
N ALA A 22 4.73 16.31 3.46
CA ALA A 22 5.43 15.47 4.44
C ALA A 22 4.83 14.06 4.51
N LEU A 23 3.49 13.95 4.51
CA LEU A 23 2.81 12.66 4.52
C LEU A 23 3.01 11.92 3.21
N PHE A 24 2.92 12.65 2.10
CA PHE A 24 3.17 12.07 0.78
C PHE A 24 4.55 11.39 0.76
N ALA A 25 5.59 12.10 1.19
CA ALA A 25 6.94 11.57 1.16
C ALA A 25 7.09 10.31 2.03
N ARG A 26 6.48 10.32 3.22
CA ARG A 26 6.55 9.17 4.13
C ARG A 26 5.84 7.95 3.56
N ILE A 27 4.63 8.16 3.05
CA ILE A 27 3.80 7.07 2.53
C ILE A 27 4.40 6.54 1.23
N ASP A 28 4.82 7.44 0.35
CA ASP A 28 5.44 7.06 -0.92
C ASP A 28 6.67 6.18 -0.70
N ARG A 29 7.53 6.54 0.25
CA ARG A 29 8.71 5.74 0.58
C ARG A 29 8.34 4.33 1.00
N LYS A 30 7.29 4.18 1.80
CA LYS A 30 6.82 2.86 2.23
C LYS A 30 6.21 2.07 1.08
N ILE A 31 5.49 2.75 0.18
CA ILE A 31 4.93 2.10 -1.00
C ILE A 31 6.04 1.58 -1.91
N VAL A 32 7.04 2.41 -2.19
CA VAL A 32 8.16 2.02 -3.05
C VAL A 32 8.89 0.80 -2.47
N ALA A 33 9.04 0.75 -1.15
CA ALA A 33 9.69 -0.39 -0.49
C ALA A 33 8.92 -1.70 -0.68
N LEU A 34 7.63 -1.67 -0.96
CA LEU A 34 6.83 -2.87 -1.20
C LEU A 34 7.30 -3.62 -2.46
N ALA A 35 7.91 -2.92 -3.39
CA ALA A 35 8.43 -3.56 -4.60
C ALA A 35 9.54 -4.55 -4.30
N GLU A 36 10.30 -4.32 -3.24
CA GLU A 36 11.37 -5.22 -2.84
C GLU A 36 10.91 -6.24 -1.79
N ASN A 37 9.99 -5.83 -0.93
CA ASN A 37 9.43 -6.72 0.09
C ASN A 37 7.94 -6.40 0.28
N PRO A 38 7.06 -7.14 -0.39
CA PRO A 38 5.61 -6.85 -0.28
C PRO A 38 5.00 -7.24 1.05
N ARG A 39 5.73 -7.98 1.90
CA ARG A 39 5.26 -8.36 3.23
C ARG A 39 6.24 -7.88 4.31
N PRO A 40 6.42 -6.55 4.45
CA PRO A 40 7.35 -6.02 5.44
C PRO A 40 6.85 -6.26 6.86
N PRO A 41 7.72 -6.14 7.87
CA PRO A 41 7.28 -6.23 9.26
C PRO A 41 6.12 -5.27 9.54
N GLY A 42 5.10 -5.75 10.22
CA GLY A 42 3.91 -4.97 10.55
C GLY A 42 2.80 -5.03 9.50
N CYS A 43 3.02 -5.63 8.33
CA CYS A 43 1.94 -5.82 7.37
C CYS A 43 0.95 -6.86 7.91
N LYS A 44 -0.31 -6.71 7.53
CA LYS A 44 -1.35 -7.67 7.89
C LYS A 44 -2.22 -7.98 6.71
N LYS A 45 -2.60 -9.25 6.59
CA LYS A 45 -3.57 -9.67 5.59
C LYS A 45 -4.97 -9.30 6.07
N LEU A 46 -5.78 -8.73 5.17
CA LEU A 46 -7.14 -8.34 5.52
C LEU A 46 -8.06 -9.55 5.50
N LYS A 47 -8.87 -9.69 6.56
CA LYS A 47 -9.86 -10.75 6.64
C LYS A 47 -10.99 -10.51 5.65
N GLY A 48 -11.45 -11.60 5.03
CA GLY A 48 -12.58 -11.55 4.11
C GLY A 48 -12.25 -11.04 2.72
N TYR A 49 -11.02 -10.66 2.46
CA TYR A 49 -10.59 -10.18 1.16
C TYR A 49 -9.40 -11.00 0.68
N ARG A 50 -9.54 -11.58 -0.50
CA ARG A 50 -8.46 -12.39 -1.08
C ARG A 50 -7.29 -11.50 -1.47
N ASP A 51 -6.09 -11.92 -1.09
CA ASP A 51 -4.84 -11.29 -1.52
C ASP A 51 -4.72 -9.80 -1.18
N GLN A 52 -5.51 -9.31 -0.23
CA GLN A 52 -5.39 -7.93 0.23
C GLN A 52 -4.61 -7.85 1.53
N TRP A 53 -3.73 -6.87 1.56
CA TRP A 53 -2.83 -6.63 2.67
C TRP A 53 -2.85 -5.15 3.02
N ARG A 54 -2.36 -4.81 4.21
CA ARG A 54 -2.21 -3.42 4.59
C ARG A 54 -0.93 -3.19 5.36
N ILE A 55 -0.37 -1.99 5.20
CA ILE A 55 0.67 -1.47 6.08
C ILE A 55 0.15 -0.19 6.73
N ARG A 56 0.67 0.13 7.89
CA ARG A 56 0.37 1.39 8.57
C ARG A 56 1.54 2.35 8.41
N VAL A 57 1.22 3.62 8.15
CA VAL A 57 2.18 4.70 8.11
C VAL A 57 1.59 5.83 8.94
N GLY A 58 2.00 5.95 10.20
CA GLY A 58 1.36 6.87 11.12
C GLY A 58 -0.12 6.53 11.32
N ASP A 59 -1.00 7.49 11.09
CA ASP A 59 -2.43 7.31 11.20
C ASP A 59 -3.07 6.85 9.88
N TYR A 60 -2.27 6.57 8.88
CA TYR A 60 -2.76 6.15 7.56
C TYR A 60 -2.56 4.66 7.36
N ARG A 61 -3.40 4.08 6.52
CA ARG A 61 -3.29 2.70 6.08
C ARG A 61 -3.18 2.67 4.56
N VAL A 62 -2.25 1.87 4.08
CA VAL A 62 -2.08 1.60 2.66
C VAL A 62 -2.56 0.18 2.42
N VAL A 63 -3.59 0.03 1.61
CA VAL A 63 -4.15 -1.28 1.24
C VAL A 63 -3.65 -1.63 -0.15
N TYR A 64 -3.18 -2.86 -0.30
CA TYR A 64 -2.61 -3.30 -1.57
C TYR A 64 -2.84 -4.80 -1.76
N THR A 65 -2.70 -5.24 -2.99
CA THR A 65 -2.77 -6.65 -3.36
C THR A 65 -1.39 -7.14 -3.77
N ILE A 66 -1.14 -8.43 -3.60
CA ILE A 66 0.10 -9.06 -3.99
C ILE A 66 -0.20 -10.21 -4.93
N ASP A 67 0.39 -10.18 -6.11
CA ASP A 67 0.33 -11.27 -7.07
C ASP A 67 1.74 -11.84 -7.21
N ASP A 68 2.01 -12.90 -6.48
CA ASP A 68 3.35 -13.50 -6.46
C ASP A 68 3.70 -14.15 -7.79
N ALA A 69 2.72 -14.70 -8.50
CA ALA A 69 2.96 -15.37 -9.77
C ALA A 69 3.45 -14.38 -10.83
N ASN A 70 2.88 -13.18 -10.85
CA ASN A 70 3.23 -12.14 -11.81
C ASN A 70 4.17 -11.08 -11.23
N LEU A 71 4.61 -11.24 -10.00
CA LEU A 71 5.48 -10.28 -9.31
C LEU A 71 4.90 -8.86 -9.38
N LEU A 72 3.64 -8.72 -8.98
CA LEU A 72 2.91 -7.47 -9.06
C LEU A 72 2.34 -7.08 -7.69
N VAL A 73 2.57 -5.83 -7.29
CA VAL A 73 1.93 -5.22 -6.12
C VAL A 73 1.10 -4.06 -6.63
N GLU A 74 -0.19 -4.05 -6.31
CA GLU A 74 -1.08 -2.95 -6.68
C GLU A 74 -1.61 -2.27 -5.42
N VAL A 75 -1.34 -0.97 -5.28
CA VAL A 75 -1.90 -0.16 -4.20
C VAL A 75 -3.31 0.23 -4.60
N THR A 76 -4.29 -0.15 -3.78
CA THR A 76 -5.71 0.04 -4.11
C THR A 76 -6.36 1.14 -3.28
N ARG A 77 -5.80 1.47 -2.11
CA ARG A 77 -6.45 2.44 -1.22
C ARG A 77 -5.44 3.03 -0.24
N ILE A 78 -5.58 4.33 0.02
CA ILE A 78 -4.81 5.04 1.06
C ILE A 78 -5.83 5.81 1.89
N ARG A 79 -5.96 5.46 3.17
CA ARG A 79 -7.00 6.02 4.04
C ARG A 79 -6.47 6.38 5.41
N HIS A 80 -7.00 7.48 5.95
CA HIS A 80 -6.79 7.79 7.36
C HIS A 80 -7.53 6.74 8.20
N ARG A 81 -7.00 6.42 9.38
CA ARG A 81 -7.58 5.37 10.22
C ARG A 81 -9.05 5.62 10.58
N SER A 82 -9.45 6.89 10.64
CA SER A 82 -10.84 7.25 10.96
C SER A 82 -11.82 6.97 9.82
N GLU A 83 -11.31 6.74 8.62
CA GLU A 83 -12.11 6.50 7.43
C GLU A 83 -12.19 5.02 7.06
N VAL A 84 -11.55 4.17 7.84
CA VAL A 84 -11.43 2.75 7.53
C VAL A 84 -12.51 1.99 8.28
N TYR A 85 -13.36 1.38 7.57
CA TYR A 85 -14.43 0.53 8.09
C TYR A 85 -15.50 1.29 8.84
#